data_da963504d3d46ac67ca5b7ec7e4e6cee
#
_entry.id   da963504d3d46ac67ca5b7ec7e4e6cee
#
_cell.length_a   1.000
_cell.length_b   1.000
_cell.length_c   1.000
_cell.angle_alpha   90.00
_cell.angle_beta   90.00
_cell.angle_gamma   90.00
#
_symmetry.space_group_name_H-M   'P 1'
#
loop_
_entity.id
_entity.type
_entity.pdbx_description
1 polymer ?
#
loop_
_entity_poly.entity_id
_entity_poly.type
_entity_poly.pdbx_seq_one_letter_code
_entity_poly.pdbx_strand_id
1 'polypeptide(L)'
;FTSYDRKKVGQIIGSGTFNPATDAVTPFKKEYKTMTLHKSNAPDKALDILFIPDGYTKADKKTLRYDMKRFASYILGCSPFKESGYKINIRAIEGYSAESGITDPNNEIVKNTLLGSSYNVIDVDRYLMCLNVWKMHEIADDAPYDVIVIITNSKKYGGGGIYNFYCTVNNSSERSNYVIVHELGHLIGGLGDEYFTSEVSVRDYYLVGVEPIEPNLTTLTDFESKWKSMMDPETPIPTPDARAYQNVLGVYEGGGYVAEGVFRPWRDCTMKEPLYN
;
A
#
# COMPACT_ATOMS: atom_id res chain seq x y z
N PHE A 1 -22.72 10.24 19.19
CA PHE A 1 -22.21 8.87 19.39
C PHE A 1 -23.25 7.99 20.06
N THR A 2 -23.13 6.68 19.83
CA THR A 2 -24.03 5.67 20.43
C THR A 2 -23.17 4.49 20.90
N SER A 3 -23.32 4.10 22.17
CA SER A 3 -22.63 2.95 22.75
C SER A 3 -23.58 1.76 22.85
N TYR A 4 -23.09 0.56 22.58
CA TYR A 4 -23.86 -0.69 22.64
C TYR A 4 -23.23 -1.67 23.64
N ASP A 5 -24.07 -2.42 24.35
CA ASP A 5 -23.63 -3.55 25.16
C ASP A 5 -23.24 -4.72 24.26
N ARG A 6 -21.97 -5.18 24.36
CA ARG A 6 -21.48 -6.33 23.58
C ARG A 6 -22.19 -7.64 23.90
N LYS A 7 -22.75 -7.77 25.10
CA LYS A 7 -23.49 -8.97 25.55
C LYS A 7 -24.97 -8.94 25.17
N LYS A 8 -25.50 -7.75 24.82
CA LYS A 8 -26.91 -7.56 24.48
C LYS A 8 -26.99 -6.86 23.12
N VAL A 9 -26.86 -7.65 22.06
CA VAL A 9 -26.85 -7.13 20.69
C VAL A 9 -28.05 -6.22 20.44
N GLY A 10 -27.78 -5.00 19.97
CA GLY A 10 -28.81 -4.01 19.65
C GLY A 10 -29.30 -3.16 20.83
N GLN A 11 -28.86 -3.41 22.07
CA GLN A 11 -29.23 -2.57 23.20
C GLN A 11 -28.31 -1.36 23.29
N ILE A 12 -28.88 -0.16 23.15
CA ILE A 12 -28.17 1.12 23.38
C ILE A 12 -27.97 1.28 24.88
N ILE A 13 -26.70 1.43 25.31
CA ILE A 13 -26.33 1.68 26.71
C ILE A 13 -25.97 3.15 26.96
N GLY A 14 -25.81 3.94 25.90
CA GLY A 14 -25.55 5.36 25.97
C GLY A 14 -25.58 6.01 24.60
N SER A 15 -26.02 7.23 24.54
CA SER A 15 -25.95 8.07 23.34
C SER A 15 -25.74 9.53 23.73
N GLY A 16 -25.14 10.29 22.83
CA GLY A 16 -24.91 11.71 23.06
C GLY A 16 -24.51 12.40 21.77
N THR A 17 -24.54 13.71 21.79
CA THR A 17 -24.04 14.57 20.74
C THR A 17 -22.72 15.16 21.17
N PHE A 18 -21.71 15.14 20.32
CA PHE A 18 -20.45 15.82 20.55
C PHE A 18 -20.34 17.01 19.59
N ASN A 19 -20.07 18.18 20.15
CA ASN A 19 -19.79 19.39 19.40
C ASN A 19 -18.32 19.76 19.57
N PRO A 20 -17.47 19.55 18.56
CA PRO A 20 -16.02 19.78 18.67
C PRO A 20 -15.66 21.26 18.93
N ALA A 21 -16.58 22.20 18.70
CA ALA A 21 -16.35 23.60 18.95
C ALA A 21 -16.61 24.01 20.42
N THR A 22 -17.43 23.27 21.17
CA THR A 22 -17.87 23.64 22.51
C THR A 22 -17.56 22.62 23.60
N ASP A 23 -17.43 21.34 23.23
CA ASP A 23 -17.19 20.28 24.19
C ASP A 23 -15.71 20.19 24.54
N ALA A 24 -15.42 19.82 25.79
CA ALA A 24 -14.03 19.65 26.22
C ALA A 24 -13.32 18.52 25.45
N VAL A 25 -12.24 18.89 24.80
CA VAL A 25 -11.36 17.94 24.09
C VAL A 25 -10.02 17.89 24.80
N THR A 26 -9.57 16.69 25.17
CA THR A 26 -8.21 16.51 25.68
C THR A 26 -7.23 16.78 24.54
N PRO A 27 -6.29 17.73 24.68
CA PRO A 27 -5.32 18.00 23.64
C PRO A 27 -4.50 16.74 23.32
N PHE A 28 -4.35 16.44 22.05
CA PHE A 28 -3.49 15.36 21.59
C PHE A 28 -2.03 15.66 21.98
N LYS A 29 -1.37 14.72 22.63
CA LYS A 29 0.03 14.83 23.00
C LYS A 29 0.86 13.95 22.08
N LYS A 30 1.73 14.56 21.29
CA LYS A 30 2.69 13.83 20.45
C LYS A 30 3.63 12.99 21.30
N GLU A 31 3.75 11.73 20.94
CA GLU A 31 4.61 10.75 21.62
C GLU A 31 5.91 10.50 20.86
N TYR A 32 5.88 10.58 19.52
CA TYR A 32 6.99 10.23 18.67
C TYR A 32 7.59 11.45 17.98
N LYS A 33 8.89 11.39 17.74
CA LYS A 33 9.58 12.36 16.88
C LYS A 33 9.23 12.09 15.42
N THR A 34 9.02 13.15 14.67
CA THR A 34 8.77 13.09 13.24
C THR A 34 9.98 13.61 12.46
N MET A 35 10.26 12.99 11.32
CA MET A 35 11.28 13.44 10.35
C MET A 35 10.56 13.89 9.08
N THR A 36 10.92 15.05 8.55
CA THR A 36 10.51 15.48 7.21
C THR A 36 11.56 14.98 6.21
N LEU A 37 11.14 14.11 5.31
CA LEU A 37 12.02 13.53 4.28
C LEU A 37 11.90 14.31 2.96
N HIS A 38 10.69 14.75 2.63
CA HIS A 38 10.39 15.64 1.52
C HIS A 38 9.22 16.56 1.89
N LYS A 39 9.32 17.83 1.53
CA LYS A 39 8.25 18.82 1.74
C LYS A 39 8.10 19.68 0.50
N SER A 40 6.93 19.63 -0.08
CA SER A 40 6.57 20.45 -1.24
C SER A 40 5.61 21.58 -0.88
N ASN A 41 4.58 21.27 -0.10
CA ASN A 41 3.49 22.20 0.22
C ASN A 41 2.98 22.05 1.66
N ALA A 42 1.97 22.86 2.01
CA ALA A 42 1.17 22.64 3.20
C ALA A 42 0.34 21.35 3.07
N PRO A 43 -0.01 20.67 4.18
CA PRO A 43 -0.74 19.39 4.14
C PRO A 43 -2.06 19.45 3.37
N ASP A 44 -2.78 20.56 3.42
CA ASP A 44 -4.04 20.77 2.70
C ASP A 44 -3.89 20.93 1.17
N LYS A 45 -2.65 20.91 0.66
CA LYS A 45 -2.32 21.12 -0.77
C LYS A 45 -1.36 20.08 -1.35
N ALA A 46 -1.12 19.01 -0.63
CA ALA A 46 -0.21 17.95 -1.06
C ALA A 46 -0.69 16.61 -0.54
N LEU A 47 -0.35 15.55 -1.22
CA LEU A 47 -0.48 14.19 -0.71
C LEU A 47 0.57 13.97 0.40
N ASP A 48 0.14 13.72 1.61
CA ASP A 48 1.00 13.46 2.75
C ASP A 48 1.21 11.95 2.95
N ILE A 49 2.40 11.46 2.60
CA ILE A 49 2.80 10.07 2.81
C ILE A 49 3.54 9.97 4.13
N LEU A 50 3.04 9.12 5.04
CA LEU A 50 3.67 8.89 6.34
C LEU A 50 4.31 7.51 6.41
N PHE A 51 5.60 7.46 6.70
CA PHE A 51 6.33 6.24 6.99
C PHE A 51 6.30 5.92 8.49
N ILE A 52 5.87 4.72 8.84
CA ILE A 52 5.93 4.20 10.22
C ILE A 52 6.86 2.98 10.23
N PRO A 53 7.88 2.94 11.09
CA PRO A 53 8.78 1.80 11.18
C PRO A 53 8.18 0.68 12.01
N ASP A 54 8.49 -0.58 11.65
CA ASP A 54 8.24 -1.74 12.51
C ASP A 54 9.44 -2.70 12.50
N GLY A 55 9.72 -3.33 13.65
CA GLY A 55 10.85 -4.24 13.80
C GLY A 55 12.23 -3.57 13.87
N TYR A 56 12.33 -2.27 14.02
CA TYR A 56 13.59 -1.56 14.28
C TYR A 56 13.73 -1.26 15.77
N THR A 57 14.83 -1.68 16.38
CA THR A 57 15.19 -1.31 17.75
C THR A 57 15.96 0.01 17.79
N LYS A 58 16.24 0.51 19.00
CA LYS A 58 17.11 1.69 19.17
C LYS A 58 18.52 1.48 18.61
N ALA A 59 19.01 0.22 18.59
CA ALA A 59 20.30 -0.13 17.99
C ALA A 59 20.26 0.03 16.45
N ASP A 60 19.11 -0.17 15.84
CA ASP A 60 18.90 -0.07 14.39
C ASP A 60 18.67 1.36 13.89
N LYS A 61 18.83 2.37 14.75
CA LYS A 61 18.54 3.80 14.41
C LYS A 61 19.19 4.30 13.13
N LYS A 62 20.43 3.89 12.85
CA LYS A 62 21.15 4.30 11.63
C LYS A 62 20.50 3.68 10.39
N THR A 63 20.20 2.39 10.46
CA THR A 63 19.52 1.63 9.40
C THR A 63 18.13 2.21 9.14
N LEU A 64 17.33 2.43 10.19
CA LEU A 64 16.03 3.06 10.09
C LEU A 64 16.07 4.37 9.30
N ARG A 65 16.98 5.29 9.68
CA ARG A 65 17.10 6.60 9.01
C ARG A 65 17.58 6.49 7.57
N TYR A 66 18.43 5.52 7.28
CA TYR A 66 18.87 5.23 5.93
C TYR A 66 17.73 4.73 5.08
N ASP A 67 16.96 3.73 5.56
CA ASP A 67 15.86 3.13 4.84
C ASP A 67 14.74 4.15 4.54
N MET A 68 14.37 4.96 5.53
CA MET A 68 13.36 6.02 5.33
C MET A 68 13.76 6.99 4.22
N LYS A 69 15.03 7.41 4.18
CA LYS A 69 15.54 8.32 3.13
C LYS A 69 15.62 7.62 1.78
N ARG A 70 16.09 6.37 1.75
CA ARG A 70 16.22 5.57 0.53
C ARG A 70 14.87 5.38 -0.14
N PHE A 71 13.85 4.97 0.60
CA PHE A 71 12.51 4.78 0.08
C PHE A 71 11.87 6.09 -0.40
N ALA A 72 12.02 7.17 0.36
CA ALA A 72 11.53 8.49 -0.08
C ALA A 72 12.19 8.93 -1.39
N SER A 73 13.50 8.76 -1.51
CA SER A 73 14.24 9.10 -2.74
C SER A 73 13.82 8.22 -3.92
N TYR A 74 13.56 6.93 -3.67
CA TYR A 74 13.14 6.01 -4.72
C TYR A 74 11.74 6.35 -5.23
N ILE A 75 10.77 6.59 -4.34
CA ILE A 75 9.41 7.03 -4.71
C ILE A 75 9.50 8.28 -5.58
N LEU A 76 10.21 9.31 -5.14
CA LEU A 76 10.35 10.58 -5.88
C LEU A 76 11.17 10.45 -7.17
N GLY A 77 11.86 9.35 -7.37
CA GLY A 77 12.58 9.02 -8.62
C GLY A 77 11.76 8.25 -9.64
N CYS A 78 10.61 7.68 -9.25
CA CYS A 78 9.77 6.84 -10.09
C CYS A 78 8.53 7.58 -10.57
N SER A 79 8.12 7.36 -11.83
CA SER A 79 6.82 7.81 -12.34
C SER A 79 5.68 7.02 -11.67
N PRO A 80 4.52 7.66 -11.38
CA PRO A 80 4.16 9.05 -11.65
C PRO A 80 4.57 10.04 -10.54
N PHE A 81 5.22 9.56 -9.49
CA PHE A 81 5.59 10.40 -8.32
C PHE A 81 6.68 11.40 -8.64
N LYS A 82 7.58 11.07 -9.57
CA LYS A 82 8.64 11.96 -10.05
C LYS A 82 8.08 13.25 -10.65
N GLU A 83 7.09 13.13 -11.49
CA GLU A 83 6.42 14.26 -12.16
C GLU A 83 5.54 15.05 -11.19
N SER A 84 5.08 14.41 -10.13
CA SER A 84 4.15 14.97 -9.13
C SER A 84 4.82 15.36 -7.81
N GLY A 85 6.13 15.28 -7.70
CA GLY A 85 6.87 15.53 -6.45
C GLY A 85 6.59 16.89 -5.80
N TYR A 86 6.22 17.88 -6.60
CA TYR A 86 5.80 19.21 -6.13
C TYR A 86 4.44 19.23 -5.41
N LYS A 87 3.71 18.12 -5.42
CA LYS A 87 2.43 17.91 -4.71
C LYS A 87 2.49 16.80 -3.68
N ILE A 88 3.68 16.38 -3.27
CA ILE A 88 3.87 15.27 -2.33
C ILE A 88 4.68 15.75 -1.14
N ASN A 89 4.27 15.42 0.05
CA ASN A 89 5.08 15.48 1.26
C ASN A 89 5.37 14.05 1.73
N ILE A 90 6.57 13.80 2.24
CA ILE A 90 6.93 12.52 2.85
C ILE A 90 7.50 12.79 4.24
N ARG A 91 6.88 12.19 5.24
CA ARG A 91 7.31 12.24 6.64
C ARG A 91 7.54 10.84 7.16
N ALA A 92 8.29 10.74 8.25
CA ALA A 92 8.52 9.48 8.93
C ALA A 92 8.45 9.65 10.45
N ILE A 93 7.92 8.64 11.11
CA ILE A 93 7.96 8.50 12.56
C ILE A 93 9.31 7.91 12.98
N GLU A 94 9.95 8.45 13.99
CA GLU A 94 11.10 7.83 14.67
C GLU A 94 10.58 7.00 15.85
N GLY A 95 10.12 5.78 15.57
CA GLY A 95 9.64 4.80 16.55
C GLY A 95 10.57 3.58 16.63
N TYR A 96 10.55 2.88 17.76
CA TYR A 96 11.41 1.72 17.98
C TYR A 96 10.64 0.56 18.58
N SER A 97 10.87 -0.63 18.05
CA SER A 97 10.39 -1.91 18.58
C SER A 97 11.24 -2.38 19.75
N ALA A 98 10.68 -3.26 20.59
CA ALA A 98 11.42 -3.92 21.64
C ALA A 98 12.43 -4.94 21.06
N GLU A 99 12.06 -5.61 19.97
CA GLU A 99 12.89 -6.60 19.28
C GLU A 99 13.10 -6.21 17.81
N SER A 100 14.26 -6.59 17.28
CA SER A 100 14.59 -6.41 15.86
C SER A 100 14.02 -7.57 15.03
N GLY A 101 13.52 -7.26 13.85
CA GLY A 101 12.88 -8.22 12.93
C GLY A 101 11.37 -8.24 13.04
N ILE A 102 10.73 -9.11 12.26
CA ILE A 102 9.27 -9.22 12.12
C ILE A 102 8.83 -10.66 12.43
N THR A 103 7.64 -10.81 12.97
CA THR A 103 6.99 -12.10 13.19
C THR A 103 6.81 -12.84 11.86
N ASP A 104 7.22 -14.11 11.84
CA ASP A 104 7.13 -15.00 10.69
C ASP A 104 6.67 -16.39 11.16
N PRO A 105 5.36 -16.64 11.20
CA PRO A 105 4.80 -17.88 11.75
C PRO A 105 5.28 -19.13 11.05
N ASN A 106 5.51 -19.08 9.73
CA ASN A 106 5.97 -20.25 8.95
C ASN A 106 7.41 -20.67 9.33
N ASN A 107 8.17 -19.78 9.95
CA ASN A 107 9.52 -20.05 10.46
C ASN A 107 9.58 -20.07 11.99
N GLU A 108 8.44 -20.17 12.67
CA GLU A 108 8.32 -20.19 14.14
C GLU A 108 8.94 -18.95 14.82
N ILE A 109 8.97 -17.83 14.13
CA ILE A 109 9.52 -16.56 14.63
C ILE A 109 8.38 -15.69 15.16
N VAL A 110 8.46 -15.34 16.44
CA VAL A 110 7.58 -14.36 17.10
C VAL A 110 8.41 -13.19 17.58
N LYS A 111 7.97 -11.96 17.27
CA LYS A 111 8.67 -10.72 17.62
C LYS A 111 7.75 -9.73 18.31
N ASN A 112 8.24 -9.12 19.37
CA ASN A 112 7.57 -8.01 20.05
C ASN A 112 7.99 -6.69 19.37
N THR A 113 7.21 -6.28 18.37
CA THR A 113 7.50 -5.08 17.59
C THR A 113 6.53 -3.93 17.87
N LEU A 114 6.81 -2.75 17.36
CA LEU A 114 6.05 -1.52 17.61
C LEU A 114 4.59 -1.64 17.15
N LEU A 115 4.37 -2.28 15.99
CA LEU A 115 3.05 -2.45 15.37
C LEU A 115 2.56 -3.90 15.38
N GLY A 116 3.43 -4.87 15.65
CA GLY A 116 3.09 -6.29 15.57
C GLY A 116 2.83 -6.77 14.14
N SER A 117 3.53 -6.22 13.15
CA SER A 117 3.43 -6.71 11.78
C SER A 117 3.89 -8.16 11.67
N SER A 118 3.23 -8.92 10.80
CA SER A 118 3.48 -10.35 10.61
C SER A 118 3.46 -10.73 9.15
N TYR A 119 4.29 -11.70 8.80
CA TYR A 119 4.15 -12.47 7.56
C TYR A 119 3.02 -13.49 7.66
N ASN A 120 2.75 -14.18 6.55
CA ASN A 120 1.75 -15.24 6.44
C ASN A 120 0.33 -14.79 6.79
N VAL A 121 0.00 -13.54 6.55
CA VAL A 121 -1.38 -13.06 6.72
C VAL A 121 -2.24 -13.64 5.59
N ILE A 122 -3.45 -14.15 5.96
CA ILE A 122 -4.38 -14.85 5.07
C ILE A 122 -3.74 -16.04 4.31
N ASP A 123 -2.86 -16.79 5.01
CA ASP A 123 -2.22 -18.02 4.54
C ASP A 123 -1.34 -17.88 3.28
N VAL A 124 -0.83 -16.69 3.01
CA VAL A 124 0.15 -16.44 1.95
C VAL A 124 1.47 -15.97 2.58
N ASP A 125 2.51 -16.77 2.43
CA ASP A 125 3.79 -16.61 3.12
C ASP A 125 4.42 -15.22 2.98
N ARG A 126 4.30 -14.59 1.80
CA ARG A 126 4.85 -13.26 1.52
C ARG A 126 3.95 -12.09 1.94
N TYR A 127 2.70 -12.34 2.31
CA TYR A 127 1.81 -11.26 2.74
C TYR A 127 2.22 -10.77 4.13
N LEU A 128 2.77 -9.57 4.12
CA LEU A 128 3.28 -8.88 5.29
C LEU A 128 2.31 -7.75 5.64
N MET A 129 1.61 -7.87 6.76
CA MET A 129 0.56 -6.91 7.14
C MET A 129 0.65 -6.53 8.61
N CYS A 130 0.08 -5.37 8.93
CA CYS A 130 -0.15 -4.91 10.30
C CYS A 130 -1.63 -5.08 10.65
N LEU A 131 -1.94 -5.92 11.63
CA LEU A 131 -3.33 -6.12 12.09
C LEU A 131 -3.68 -5.22 13.29
N ASN A 132 -2.70 -4.57 13.91
CA ASN A 132 -2.93 -3.65 15.01
C ASN A 132 -3.20 -2.23 14.50
N VAL A 133 -4.33 -2.08 13.81
CA VAL A 133 -4.73 -0.81 13.16
C VAL A 133 -4.94 0.33 14.17
N TRP A 134 -5.37 0.01 15.38
CA TRP A 134 -5.51 1.01 16.43
C TRP A 134 -4.17 1.66 16.79
N LYS A 135 -3.15 0.83 17.04
CA LYS A 135 -1.81 1.33 17.35
C LYS A 135 -1.17 2.06 16.17
N MET A 136 -1.42 1.59 14.96
CA MET A 136 -0.96 2.25 13.73
C MET A 136 -1.49 3.69 13.65
N HIS A 137 -2.81 3.90 13.81
CA HIS A 137 -3.40 5.23 13.77
C HIS A 137 -2.99 6.10 14.96
N GLU A 138 -2.90 5.52 16.16
CA GLU A 138 -2.40 6.22 17.34
C GLU A 138 -0.99 6.82 17.13
N ILE A 139 -0.11 6.09 16.45
CA ILE A 139 1.22 6.56 16.08
C ILE A 139 1.16 7.56 14.92
N ALA A 140 0.29 7.32 13.94
CA ALA A 140 0.15 8.18 12.78
C ALA A 140 -0.33 9.59 13.13
N ASP A 141 -1.12 9.75 14.19
CA ASP A 141 -1.62 11.05 14.65
C ASP A 141 -0.51 12.06 15.03
N ASP A 142 0.74 11.59 15.19
CA ASP A 142 1.89 12.48 15.46
C ASP A 142 2.31 13.35 14.26
N ALA A 143 1.85 13.03 13.05
CA ALA A 143 2.15 13.79 11.83
C ALA A 143 0.94 13.87 10.89
N PRO A 144 0.82 14.90 10.04
CA PRO A 144 -0.15 14.90 8.96
C PRO A 144 0.07 13.72 8.00
N TYR A 145 -1.00 13.03 7.61
CA TYR A 145 -0.98 11.95 6.62
C TYR A 145 -2.30 11.81 5.87
N ASP A 146 -2.21 11.41 4.61
CA ASP A 146 -3.30 10.90 3.80
C ASP A 146 -3.20 9.39 3.66
N VAL A 147 -1.95 8.88 3.56
CA VAL A 147 -1.65 7.46 3.42
C VAL A 147 -0.49 7.04 4.32
N ILE A 148 -0.53 5.79 4.78
CA ILE A 148 0.47 5.21 5.68
C ILE A 148 1.25 4.12 4.95
N VAL A 149 2.58 4.17 5.05
CA VAL A 149 3.50 3.13 4.59
C VAL A 149 4.26 2.58 5.79
N ILE A 150 4.09 1.31 6.08
CA ILE A 150 4.83 0.62 7.16
C ILE A 150 6.11 0.04 6.57
N ILE A 151 7.25 0.51 7.05
CA ILE A 151 8.57 0.00 6.64
C ILE A 151 9.07 -0.97 7.70
N THR A 152 9.23 -2.22 7.32
CA THR A 152 9.58 -3.30 8.25
C THR A 152 11.06 -3.69 8.14
N ASN A 153 11.69 -3.95 9.27
CA ASN A 153 13.07 -4.43 9.34
C ASN A 153 13.12 -5.95 9.13
N SER A 154 13.09 -6.37 7.87
CA SER A 154 13.11 -7.79 7.51
C SER A 154 13.90 -8.04 6.23
N LYS A 155 14.61 -9.18 6.19
CA LYS A 155 15.30 -9.68 5.00
C LYS A 155 14.41 -10.53 4.09
N LYS A 156 13.31 -11.06 4.62
CA LYS A 156 12.36 -11.85 3.86
C LYS A 156 11.58 -10.95 2.91
N TYR A 157 11.47 -11.38 1.65
CA TYR A 157 10.63 -10.71 0.67
C TYR A 157 9.17 -10.70 1.12
N GLY A 158 8.49 -9.56 0.97
CA GLY A 158 7.08 -9.42 1.25
C GLY A 158 6.64 -7.98 1.29
N GLY A 159 5.35 -7.82 1.21
CA GLY A 159 4.63 -6.55 1.25
C GLY A 159 3.14 -6.82 1.15
N GLY A 160 2.37 -5.77 1.10
CA GLY A 160 0.93 -5.79 0.87
C GLY A 160 0.38 -4.38 0.92
N GLY A 161 -0.53 -4.06 0.01
CA GLY A 161 -1.19 -2.75 -0.07
C GLY A 161 -2.70 -2.88 -0.05
N ILE A 162 -3.36 -2.06 0.76
CA ILE A 162 -4.82 -1.98 0.83
C ILE A 162 -5.24 -0.59 0.39
N TYR A 163 -6.09 -0.52 -0.64
CA TYR A 163 -6.56 0.73 -1.19
C TYR A 163 -7.12 1.67 -0.10
N ASN A 164 -6.65 2.92 -0.15
CA ASN A 164 -7.07 4.00 0.76
C ASN A 164 -6.92 3.65 2.26
N PHE A 165 -5.96 2.78 2.62
CA PHE A 165 -5.74 2.40 4.01
C PHE A 165 -4.25 2.46 4.38
N TYR A 166 -3.47 1.42 4.12
CA TYR A 166 -2.02 1.41 4.32
C TYR A 166 -1.34 0.38 3.41
N CYS A 167 -0.03 0.49 3.28
CA CYS A 167 0.79 -0.58 2.71
C CYS A 167 1.99 -0.91 3.59
N THR A 168 2.57 -2.08 3.38
CA THR A 168 3.77 -2.56 4.06
C THR A 168 4.85 -2.91 3.06
N VAL A 169 6.11 -2.74 3.46
CA VAL A 169 7.27 -3.13 2.68
C VAL A 169 8.40 -3.58 3.59
N ASN A 170 9.11 -4.63 3.21
CA ASN A 170 10.34 -5.02 3.87
C ASN A 170 11.53 -4.15 3.40
N ASN A 171 12.54 -3.95 4.28
CA ASN A 171 13.65 -3.02 3.98
C ASN A 171 14.84 -3.63 3.22
N SER A 172 15.05 -4.93 3.27
CA SER A 172 16.34 -5.54 2.94
C SER A 172 16.33 -6.58 1.82
N SER A 173 15.20 -6.81 1.14
CA SER A 173 15.22 -7.64 -0.05
C SER A 173 15.76 -6.85 -1.26
N GLU A 174 16.30 -7.55 -2.25
CA GLU A 174 16.77 -6.94 -3.51
C GLU A 174 15.64 -6.17 -4.24
N ARG A 175 14.39 -6.56 -3.98
CA ARG A 175 13.19 -5.99 -4.61
C ARG A 175 12.48 -4.94 -3.77
N SER A 176 12.98 -4.60 -2.57
CA SER A 176 12.28 -3.67 -1.65
C SER A 176 11.92 -2.33 -2.29
N ASN A 177 12.80 -1.79 -3.12
CA ASN A 177 12.55 -0.52 -3.81
C ASN A 177 11.42 -0.64 -4.84
N TYR A 178 11.35 -1.77 -5.55
CA TYR A 178 10.23 -2.06 -6.45
C TYR A 178 8.94 -2.24 -5.65
N VAL A 179 8.97 -3.04 -4.58
CA VAL A 179 7.80 -3.36 -3.77
C VAL A 179 7.12 -2.10 -3.26
N ILE A 180 7.87 -1.09 -2.75
CA ILE A 180 7.22 0.11 -2.21
C ILE A 180 6.41 0.87 -3.28
N VAL A 181 6.88 0.95 -4.52
CA VAL A 181 6.14 1.63 -5.60
C VAL A 181 4.96 0.80 -6.07
N HIS A 182 5.11 -0.53 -6.13
CA HIS A 182 4.04 -1.47 -6.40
C HIS A 182 2.90 -1.34 -5.37
N GLU A 183 3.23 -1.43 -4.08
CA GLU A 183 2.24 -1.32 -3.00
C GLU A 183 1.58 0.07 -2.91
N LEU A 184 2.30 1.13 -3.30
CA LEU A 184 1.70 2.45 -3.46
C LEU A 184 0.71 2.50 -4.63
N GLY A 185 0.91 1.69 -5.66
CA GLY A 185 -0.07 1.52 -6.75
C GLY A 185 -1.41 1.00 -6.23
N HIS A 186 -1.38 -0.01 -5.37
CA HIS A 186 -2.59 -0.48 -4.67
C HIS A 186 -3.15 0.59 -3.74
N LEU A 187 -2.32 1.14 -2.86
CA LEU A 187 -2.72 2.04 -1.78
C LEU A 187 -3.36 3.34 -2.28
N ILE A 188 -2.77 3.99 -3.27
CA ILE A 188 -3.18 5.31 -3.77
C ILE A 188 -4.05 5.19 -5.02
N GLY A 189 -3.66 4.31 -5.94
CA GLY A 189 -4.30 4.17 -7.25
C GLY A 189 -5.45 3.17 -7.27
N GLY A 190 -5.62 2.33 -6.25
CA GLY A 190 -6.56 1.21 -6.28
C GLY A 190 -6.26 0.23 -7.40
N LEU A 191 -4.98 0.17 -7.83
CA LEU A 191 -4.58 -0.71 -8.93
C LEU A 191 -4.62 -2.17 -8.48
N GLY A 192 -5.05 -3.04 -9.37
CA GLY A 192 -4.95 -4.49 -9.19
C GLY A 192 -3.60 -5.02 -9.64
N ASP A 193 -3.23 -6.22 -9.17
CA ASP A 193 -2.07 -6.94 -9.66
C ASP A 193 -2.25 -7.37 -11.11
N GLU A 194 -1.25 -7.12 -11.93
CA GLU A 194 -1.26 -7.51 -13.35
C GLU A 194 -0.54 -8.83 -13.64
N TYR A 195 0.05 -9.46 -12.62
CA TYR A 195 0.64 -10.80 -12.74
C TYR A 195 -0.43 -11.91 -12.62
N PHE A 196 -0.14 -13.06 -13.17
CA PHE A 196 -1.02 -14.25 -13.18
C PHE A 196 -0.29 -15.57 -12.94
N THR A 197 0.98 -15.50 -12.53
CA THR A 197 1.85 -16.67 -12.31
C THR A 197 2.26 -16.87 -10.85
N SER A 198 1.72 -16.09 -9.92
CA SER A 198 2.08 -16.12 -8.51
C SER A 198 1.01 -16.78 -7.65
N GLU A 199 1.40 -17.29 -6.48
CA GLU A 199 0.47 -17.79 -5.47
C GLU A 199 -0.31 -16.65 -4.84
N VAL A 200 -1.63 -16.85 -4.68
CA VAL A 200 -2.57 -15.90 -4.09
C VAL A 200 -3.60 -16.63 -3.24
N SER A 201 -4.22 -15.93 -2.29
CA SER A 201 -5.22 -16.50 -1.39
C SER A 201 -6.55 -16.82 -2.08
N VAL A 202 -6.95 -16.02 -3.07
CA VAL A 202 -8.22 -16.16 -3.79
C VAL A 202 -7.94 -16.20 -5.29
N ARG A 203 -8.13 -17.37 -5.92
CA ARG A 203 -7.84 -17.57 -7.35
C ARG A 203 -8.94 -17.05 -8.27
N ASP A 204 -10.19 -17.24 -7.89
CA ASP A 204 -11.36 -16.85 -8.70
C ASP A 204 -11.92 -15.50 -8.24
N TYR A 205 -11.02 -14.52 -8.08
CA TYR A 205 -11.37 -13.19 -7.59
C TYR A 205 -12.20 -12.39 -8.59
N TYR A 206 -11.88 -12.52 -9.89
CA TYR A 206 -12.57 -11.80 -10.97
C TYR A 206 -13.58 -12.72 -11.64
N LEU A 207 -14.86 -12.42 -11.47
CA LEU A 207 -15.95 -13.20 -12.02
C LEU A 207 -16.19 -12.86 -13.49
N VAL A 208 -16.44 -13.87 -14.30
CA VAL A 208 -16.82 -13.69 -15.71
C VAL A 208 -18.10 -12.85 -15.82
N GLY A 209 -18.08 -11.83 -16.69
CA GLY A 209 -19.20 -10.93 -16.88
C GLY A 209 -19.37 -9.85 -15.81
N VAL A 210 -18.42 -9.72 -14.90
CA VAL A 210 -18.34 -8.63 -13.92
C VAL A 210 -17.09 -7.80 -14.19
N GLU A 211 -17.27 -6.51 -14.40
CA GLU A 211 -16.11 -5.61 -14.59
C GLU A 211 -15.37 -5.41 -13.27
N PRO A 212 -14.03 -5.59 -13.22
CA PRO A 212 -13.21 -5.29 -12.04
C PRO A 212 -13.38 -3.84 -11.57
N ILE A 213 -13.32 -3.63 -10.26
CA ILE A 213 -13.33 -2.26 -9.71
C ILE A 213 -11.98 -1.57 -9.95
N GLU A 214 -10.90 -2.31 -10.05
CA GLU A 214 -9.55 -1.80 -10.27
C GLU A 214 -9.43 -1.12 -11.64
N PRO A 215 -8.90 0.12 -11.69
CA PRO A 215 -8.91 0.90 -12.92
C PRO A 215 -7.98 0.36 -14.03
N ASN A 216 -7.00 -0.46 -13.66
CA ASN A 216 -6.02 -1.07 -14.57
C ASN A 216 -6.35 -2.51 -14.99
N LEU A 217 -7.52 -3.03 -14.63
CA LEU A 217 -7.99 -4.35 -15.05
C LEU A 217 -9.36 -4.26 -15.72
N THR A 218 -9.62 -5.13 -16.68
CA THR A 218 -10.93 -5.24 -17.34
C THR A 218 -11.24 -6.68 -17.74
N THR A 219 -12.51 -7.06 -17.69
CA THR A 219 -13.04 -8.28 -18.31
C THR A 219 -13.69 -7.98 -19.66
N LEU A 220 -13.54 -6.78 -20.18
CA LEU A 220 -14.21 -6.23 -21.36
C LEU A 220 -15.73 -6.10 -21.22
N THR A 221 -16.28 -6.30 -20.01
CA THR A 221 -17.70 -6.16 -19.74
C THR A 221 -18.16 -4.70 -19.79
N ASP A 222 -17.36 -3.79 -19.22
CA ASP A 222 -17.56 -2.34 -19.29
C ASP A 222 -16.23 -1.62 -19.54
N PHE A 223 -15.57 -1.97 -20.64
CA PHE A 223 -14.26 -1.40 -20.99
C PHE A 223 -14.32 0.10 -21.30
N GLU A 224 -15.48 0.64 -21.67
CA GLU A 224 -15.66 2.08 -21.90
C GLU A 224 -15.37 2.91 -20.63
N SER A 225 -15.63 2.36 -19.45
CA SER A 225 -15.36 2.99 -18.16
C SER A 225 -13.88 2.96 -17.75
N LYS A 226 -13.04 2.25 -18.51
CA LYS A 226 -11.61 2.05 -18.23
C LYS A 226 -10.74 2.98 -19.09
N TRP A 227 -9.62 2.51 -19.57
CA TRP A 227 -8.66 3.29 -20.36
C TRP A 227 -8.92 3.31 -21.87
N LYS A 228 -10.05 2.82 -22.35
CA LYS A 228 -10.38 2.72 -23.78
C LYS A 228 -10.23 4.05 -24.50
N SER A 229 -10.73 5.14 -23.90
CA SER A 229 -10.65 6.49 -24.48
C SER A 229 -9.22 7.06 -24.60
N MET A 230 -8.24 6.41 -23.94
CA MET A 230 -6.83 6.81 -23.99
C MET A 230 -6.03 6.02 -25.03
N MET A 231 -6.63 4.98 -25.62
CA MET A 231 -5.96 4.15 -26.64
C MET A 231 -6.01 4.78 -28.01
N ASP A 232 -5.00 4.43 -28.83
CA ASP A 232 -5.09 4.65 -30.28
C ASP A 232 -6.25 3.80 -30.84
N PRO A 233 -7.20 4.38 -31.59
CA PRO A 233 -8.32 3.64 -32.16
C PRO A 233 -7.94 2.47 -33.08
N GLU A 234 -6.74 2.49 -33.66
CA GLU A 234 -6.22 1.42 -34.53
C GLU A 234 -5.59 0.26 -33.73
N THR A 235 -5.44 0.41 -32.39
CA THR A 235 -4.90 -0.67 -31.56
C THR A 235 -5.90 -1.81 -31.44
N PRO A 236 -5.54 -3.05 -31.83
CA PRO A 236 -6.45 -4.19 -31.76
C PRO A 236 -6.83 -4.55 -30.32
N ILE A 237 -8.08 -5.02 -30.15
CA ILE A 237 -8.62 -5.52 -28.88
C ILE A 237 -9.08 -6.99 -29.08
N PRO A 238 -8.48 -7.98 -28.37
CA PRO A 238 -7.28 -7.89 -27.54
C PRO A 238 -6.02 -7.49 -28.34
N THR A 239 -5.07 -6.86 -27.64
CA THR A 239 -3.79 -6.46 -28.24
C THR A 239 -2.84 -7.65 -28.25
N PRO A 240 -2.25 -8.02 -29.41
CA PRO A 240 -1.32 -9.15 -29.47
C PRO A 240 -0.07 -8.93 -28.62
N ASP A 241 0.39 -9.99 -27.94
CA ASP A 241 1.69 -9.99 -27.26
C ASP A 241 2.84 -10.14 -28.27
N ALA A 242 3.08 -9.09 -29.04
CA ALA A 242 4.09 -9.03 -30.07
C ALA A 242 5.00 -7.81 -29.90
N ARG A 243 6.24 -7.89 -30.40
CA ARG A 243 7.23 -6.80 -30.30
C ARG A 243 6.73 -5.47 -30.85
N ALA A 244 5.85 -5.48 -31.85
CA ALA A 244 5.25 -4.29 -32.41
C ALA A 244 4.42 -3.47 -31.39
N TYR A 245 3.91 -4.12 -30.35
CA TYR A 245 3.06 -3.51 -29.33
C TYR A 245 3.77 -3.35 -27.97
N GLN A 246 5.08 -3.52 -27.90
CA GLN A 246 5.83 -3.53 -26.63
C GLN A 246 5.62 -2.28 -25.77
N ASN A 247 5.46 -1.11 -26.40
CA ASN A 247 5.26 0.20 -25.73
C ASN A 247 3.95 0.85 -26.15
N VAL A 248 2.92 0.07 -26.38
CA VAL A 248 1.60 0.55 -26.81
C VAL A 248 0.63 0.38 -25.67
N LEU A 249 -0.16 1.41 -25.37
CA LEU A 249 -1.31 1.30 -24.50
C LEU A 249 -2.37 0.46 -25.20
N GLY A 250 -2.67 -0.71 -24.67
CA GLY A 250 -3.50 -1.71 -25.33
C GLY A 250 -4.40 -2.46 -24.36
N VAL A 251 -4.74 -3.70 -24.75
CA VAL A 251 -5.58 -4.63 -23.95
C VAL A 251 -4.94 -6.00 -24.01
N TYR A 252 -4.00 -6.25 -23.08
CA TYR A 252 -3.20 -7.46 -23.06
C TYR A 252 -3.81 -8.50 -22.14
N GLU A 253 -4.04 -9.69 -22.64
CA GLU A 253 -4.64 -10.77 -21.85
C GLU A 253 -3.71 -11.25 -20.74
N GLY A 254 -4.31 -11.65 -19.61
CA GLY A 254 -3.63 -12.03 -18.38
C GLY A 254 -3.46 -10.85 -17.40
N GLY A 255 -3.84 -11.07 -16.17
CA GLY A 255 -3.82 -10.11 -15.06
C GLY A 255 -4.77 -10.58 -13.98
N GLY A 256 -4.77 -9.92 -12.81
CA GLY A 256 -5.68 -10.28 -11.74
C GLY A 256 -5.56 -11.75 -11.32
N TYR A 257 -4.33 -12.29 -11.34
CA TYR A 257 -4.02 -13.68 -10.95
C TYR A 257 -4.48 -14.77 -11.93
N VAL A 258 -5.07 -14.41 -13.07
CA VAL A 258 -5.57 -15.36 -14.07
C VAL A 258 -4.96 -15.08 -15.44
N ALA A 259 -4.72 -16.16 -16.21
CA ALA A 259 -4.10 -16.06 -17.53
C ALA A 259 -5.07 -15.63 -18.63
N GLU A 260 -6.35 -15.90 -18.47
CA GLU A 260 -7.38 -15.70 -19.49
C GLU A 260 -8.59 -14.94 -18.93
N GLY A 261 -9.24 -14.14 -19.77
CA GLY A 261 -10.51 -13.46 -19.46
C GLY A 261 -10.37 -12.16 -18.66
N VAL A 262 -9.17 -11.81 -18.17
CA VAL A 262 -8.84 -10.53 -17.56
C VAL A 262 -7.71 -9.88 -18.34
N PHE A 263 -7.80 -8.59 -18.57
CA PHE A 263 -6.88 -7.84 -19.42
C PHE A 263 -6.30 -6.65 -18.67
N ARG A 264 -5.08 -6.25 -19.04
CA ARG A 264 -4.29 -5.15 -18.48
C ARG A 264 -3.89 -4.14 -19.57
N PRO A 265 -3.54 -2.87 -19.21
CA PRO A 265 -3.28 -1.80 -20.18
C PRO A 265 -1.92 -1.87 -20.85
N TRP A 266 -0.93 -2.44 -20.17
CA TRP A 266 0.44 -2.53 -20.67
C TRP A 266 0.92 -3.96 -20.67
N ARG A 267 1.80 -4.27 -21.62
CA ARG A 267 2.45 -5.57 -21.67
C ARG A 267 3.23 -5.85 -20.39
N ASP A 268 4.02 -4.87 -19.96
CA ASP A 268 4.85 -4.93 -18.76
C ASP A 268 4.78 -3.59 -18.02
N CYS A 269 4.56 -3.65 -16.71
CA CYS A 269 4.51 -2.48 -15.84
C CYS A 269 4.84 -2.86 -14.39
N THR A 270 4.97 -1.87 -13.51
CA THR A 270 5.28 -2.06 -12.09
C THR A 270 4.25 -2.93 -11.36
N MET A 271 2.98 -2.96 -11.80
CA MET A 271 1.96 -3.81 -11.19
C MET A 271 2.03 -5.28 -11.62
N LYS A 272 2.88 -5.60 -12.60
CA LYS A 272 3.12 -6.97 -13.08
C LYS A 272 4.46 -7.53 -12.59
N GLU A 273 5.54 -6.79 -12.80
CA GLU A 273 6.89 -7.24 -12.49
C GLU A 273 7.87 -6.07 -12.30
N PRO A 274 9.02 -6.30 -11.65
CA PRO A 274 10.05 -5.29 -11.55
C PRO A 274 10.53 -4.86 -12.94
N LEU A 275 10.34 -3.60 -13.28
CA LEU A 275 10.97 -3.03 -14.46
C LEU A 275 12.42 -2.68 -14.11
N TYR A 276 13.36 -3.48 -14.59
CA TYR A 276 14.77 -3.13 -14.50
C TYR A 276 15.10 -2.15 -15.63
N ASN A 277 15.30 -0.88 -15.26
CA ASN A 277 15.86 0.14 -16.16
C ASN A 277 17.38 0.10 -16.12
#